data_d98843b6a8cd6b48840d639d6f40112e
#
_entry.id   d98843b6a8cd6b48840d639d6f40112e
#
_cell.length_a   1.000
_cell.length_b   1.000
_cell.length_c   1.000
_cell.angle_alpha   90.00
_cell.angle_beta   90.00
_cell.angle_gamma   90.00
#
_symmetry.space_group_name_H-M   'P 1'
#
loop_
_entity.id
_entity.type
_entity.pdbx_description
1 polymer ?
#
loop_
_entity_poly.entity_id
_entity_poly.type
_entity_poly.pdbx_seq_one_letter_code
_entity_poly.pdbx_strand_id
1 'polypeptide(L)'
;VTKSPITLQAIKPLLHEPLFHFTIIAAVLFVSVALFSPANNMNLEISRREIDARIFLAEMSSGAELTTDQINAITAVYIEEQVLVKEAKARGLDNDTRIHDILAQKLRHILSAEVIQPTAAELNLFYSENAARYISMATVSVDELVFNRRDQLPAAIVEVLKLSLESDEILELEAGSAAPLPRVSLTDLSNIFNAAFAEDVFTAAEGDWSGPYLSNRGQHWLKVIQRSPEHLPQLSEIADLVRLDWIAIEEDLRLNAQIKELVNRYSVVILNDSE
;
A
#
# COMPACT_ATOMS: atom_id res chain seq x y z
N VAL A 1 -11.26 41.17 82.12
CA VAL A 1 -11.46 41.50 80.73
C VAL A 1 -12.78 40.81 80.31
N THR A 2 -13.85 41.57 80.35
CA THR A 2 -15.23 41.15 80.01
C THR A 2 -15.39 41.08 78.49
N LYS A 3 -15.63 39.86 77.96
CA LYS A 3 -16.09 39.68 76.61
C LYS A 3 -17.58 40.03 76.51
N SER A 4 -17.90 41.14 75.84
CA SER A 4 -19.27 41.50 75.46
C SER A 4 -19.85 40.50 74.52
N PRO A 5 -21.12 40.00 74.67
CA PRO A 5 -21.75 39.15 73.72
C PRO A 5 -22.13 39.99 72.47
N ILE A 6 -21.77 39.46 71.28
CA ILE A 6 -22.18 40.05 70.03
C ILE A 6 -23.69 39.93 69.94
N THR A 7 -24.41 41.05 70.09
CA THR A 7 -25.86 41.12 70.15
C THR A 7 -26.42 40.87 68.73
N LEU A 8 -27.43 40.00 68.65
CA LEU A 8 -28.19 39.64 67.43
C LEU A 8 -28.76 40.87 66.68
N GLN A 9 -28.80 42.06 67.31
CA GLN A 9 -29.30 43.29 66.68
C GLN A 9 -28.34 43.95 65.69
N ALA A 10 -27.03 43.60 65.69
CA ALA A 10 -26.06 44.11 64.71
C ALA A 10 -26.10 43.36 63.35
N ILE A 11 -26.77 42.24 63.31
CA ILE A 11 -26.81 41.39 62.08
C ILE A 11 -27.99 41.75 61.16
N LYS A 12 -29.08 42.38 61.68
CA LYS A 12 -30.26 42.74 60.89
C LYS A 12 -30.00 43.70 59.72
N PRO A 13 -29.20 44.75 59.79
CA PRO A 13 -28.95 45.60 58.65
C PRO A 13 -28.07 44.89 57.56
N LEU A 14 -27.18 43.99 58.00
CA LEU A 14 -26.34 43.26 57.08
C LEU A 14 -27.12 42.28 56.17
N LEU A 15 -28.19 41.70 56.69
CA LEU A 15 -29.10 40.79 55.96
C LEU A 15 -29.92 41.49 54.87
N HIS A 16 -29.99 42.82 54.84
CA HIS A 16 -30.72 43.59 53.82
C HIS A 16 -29.79 44.25 52.80
N GLU A 17 -28.46 44.07 52.95
CA GLU A 17 -27.51 44.62 52.00
C GLU A 17 -27.31 43.69 50.78
N PRO A 18 -27.48 44.19 49.54
CA PRO A 18 -27.30 43.39 48.33
C PRO A 18 -25.92 42.73 48.27
N LEU A 19 -24.86 43.39 48.77
CA LEU A 19 -23.50 42.91 48.79
C LEU A 19 -23.36 41.66 49.66
N PHE A 20 -24.10 41.58 50.79
CA PHE A 20 -24.10 40.42 51.67
C PHE A 20 -24.75 39.20 51.02
N HIS A 21 -25.83 39.38 50.27
CA HIS A 21 -26.46 38.32 49.51
C HIS A 21 -25.51 37.79 48.40
N PHE A 22 -24.84 38.68 47.69
CA PHE A 22 -23.86 38.31 46.70
C PHE A 22 -22.69 37.49 47.29
N THR A 23 -22.16 37.89 48.44
CA THR A 23 -21.09 37.13 49.11
C THR A 23 -21.56 35.78 49.60
N ILE A 24 -22.76 35.64 50.11
CA ILE A 24 -23.36 34.35 50.50
C ILE A 24 -23.54 33.47 49.27
N ILE A 25 -24.13 34.00 48.20
CA ILE A 25 -24.36 33.25 46.94
C ILE A 25 -22.98 32.79 46.38
N ALA A 26 -21.99 33.65 46.32
CA ALA A 26 -20.68 33.33 45.88
C ALA A 26 -20.00 32.22 46.75
N ALA A 27 -20.14 32.34 48.09
CA ALA A 27 -19.63 31.33 49.02
C ALA A 27 -20.36 29.97 48.85
N VAL A 28 -21.70 29.97 48.65
CA VAL A 28 -22.45 28.75 48.42
C VAL A 28 -22.08 28.11 47.07
N LEU A 29 -21.91 28.93 46.03
CA LEU A 29 -21.44 28.44 44.74
C LEU A 29 -20.02 27.87 44.81
N PHE A 30 -19.12 28.54 45.49
CA PHE A 30 -17.75 28.07 45.71
C PHE A 30 -17.72 26.74 46.48
N VAL A 31 -18.47 26.66 47.58
CA VAL A 31 -18.59 25.44 48.38
C VAL A 31 -19.27 24.31 47.56
N SER A 32 -20.30 24.62 46.78
CA SER A 32 -20.92 23.63 45.94
C SER A 32 -19.97 23.11 44.85
N VAL A 33 -19.23 24.01 44.21
CA VAL A 33 -18.17 23.59 43.25
C VAL A 33 -17.10 22.74 43.94
N ALA A 34 -16.64 23.14 45.15
CA ALA A 34 -15.62 22.40 45.90
C ALA A 34 -16.12 21.00 46.36
N LEU A 35 -17.40 20.89 46.72
CA LEU A 35 -17.98 19.60 47.17
C LEU A 35 -18.51 18.73 46.06
N PHE A 36 -18.97 19.31 44.96
CA PHE A 36 -19.58 18.58 43.86
C PHE A 36 -18.69 18.54 42.60
N SER A 37 -17.53 19.21 42.57
CA SER A 37 -16.52 18.90 41.56
C SER A 37 -16.11 17.46 41.78
N PRO A 38 -16.35 16.55 40.82
CA PRO A 38 -15.84 15.19 40.95
C PRO A 38 -14.34 15.30 41.13
N ALA A 39 -13.80 14.69 42.23
CA ALA A 39 -12.38 14.48 42.33
C ALA A 39 -11.93 13.95 40.96
N ASN A 40 -10.95 14.65 40.36
CA ASN A 40 -10.53 14.40 38.99
C ASN A 40 -9.75 13.06 38.91
N ASN A 41 -10.34 12.02 39.49
CA ASN A 41 -9.90 10.62 39.31
C ASN A 41 -10.35 10.19 37.94
N MET A 42 -9.55 10.58 36.93
CA MET A 42 -9.70 10.05 35.60
C MET A 42 -9.37 8.57 35.62
N ASN A 43 -10.39 7.74 35.90
CA ASN A 43 -10.23 6.29 35.81
C ASN A 43 -9.93 5.93 34.35
N LEU A 44 -8.79 5.34 34.13
CA LEU A 44 -8.40 4.75 32.86
C LEU A 44 -8.55 3.23 33.00
N GLU A 45 -9.54 2.67 32.34
CA GLU A 45 -9.71 1.22 32.27
C GLU A 45 -8.80 0.68 31.16
N ILE A 46 -7.95 -0.29 31.53
CA ILE A 46 -6.99 -0.90 30.62
C ILE A 46 -7.31 -2.39 30.54
N SER A 47 -7.46 -2.90 29.32
CA SER A 47 -7.69 -4.30 29.06
C SER A 47 -6.43 -5.13 29.34
N ARG A 48 -6.51 -6.09 30.23
CA ARG A 48 -5.43 -7.05 30.46
C ARG A 48 -5.06 -7.82 29.19
N ARG A 49 -6.05 -8.13 28.36
CA ARG A 49 -5.85 -8.83 27.09
C ARG A 49 -4.89 -8.09 26.14
N GLU A 50 -4.97 -6.77 26.10
CA GLU A 50 -4.08 -5.95 25.26
C GLU A 50 -2.63 -5.98 25.77
N ILE A 51 -2.45 -5.99 27.09
CA ILE A 51 -1.12 -6.12 27.68
C ILE A 51 -0.55 -7.51 27.35
N ASP A 52 -1.34 -8.57 27.56
CA ASP A 52 -0.92 -9.96 27.30
C ASP A 52 -0.59 -10.19 25.82
N ALA A 53 -1.35 -9.56 24.90
CA ALA A 53 -1.05 -9.62 23.47
C ALA A 53 0.30 -8.95 23.12
N ARG A 54 0.63 -7.82 23.73
CA ARG A 54 1.92 -7.15 23.53
C ARG A 54 3.09 -7.95 24.09
N ILE A 55 2.90 -8.58 25.26
CA ILE A 55 3.88 -9.50 25.86
C ILE A 55 4.13 -10.68 24.92
N PHE A 56 3.07 -11.33 24.45
CA PHE A 56 3.16 -12.47 23.52
C PHE A 56 3.91 -12.10 22.23
N LEU A 57 3.61 -10.95 21.63
CA LEU A 57 4.30 -10.49 20.43
C LEU A 57 5.80 -10.22 20.69
N ALA A 58 6.14 -9.68 21.85
CA ALA A 58 7.53 -9.44 22.23
C ALA A 58 8.29 -10.76 22.49
N GLU A 59 7.66 -11.76 23.11
CA GLU A 59 8.21 -13.11 23.27
C GLU A 59 8.43 -13.81 21.93
N MET A 60 7.45 -13.73 21.02
CA MET A 60 7.60 -14.27 19.66
C MET A 60 8.76 -13.61 18.91
N SER A 61 8.95 -12.30 19.05
CA SER A 61 10.01 -11.58 18.33
C SER A 61 11.40 -11.82 18.92
N SER A 62 11.49 -12.04 20.25
CA SER A 62 12.76 -12.33 20.94
C SER A 62 13.14 -13.82 20.90
N GLY A 63 12.19 -14.70 20.63
CA GLY A 63 12.38 -16.15 20.67
C GLY A 63 12.59 -16.72 22.09
N ALA A 64 12.27 -15.96 23.14
CA ALA A 64 12.46 -16.35 24.54
C ALA A 64 11.35 -15.74 25.41
N GLU A 65 11.07 -16.41 26.55
CA GLU A 65 10.18 -15.85 27.57
C GLU A 65 10.78 -14.55 28.17
N LEU A 66 9.90 -13.58 28.41
CA LEU A 66 10.31 -12.29 28.95
C LEU A 66 10.49 -12.35 30.47
N THR A 67 11.48 -11.64 31.00
CA THR A 67 11.66 -11.44 32.41
C THR A 67 10.55 -10.56 33.01
N THR A 68 10.32 -10.66 34.33
CA THR A 68 9.35 -9.82 35.04
C THR A 68 9.59 -8.33 34.80
N ASP A 69 10.85 -7.88 34.75
CA ASP A 69 11.21 -6.48 34.53
C ASP A 69 10.85 -6.02 33.10
N GLN A 70 11.05 -6.87 32.10
CA GLN A 70 10.64 -6.62 30.73
C GLN A 70 9.11 -6.54 30.59
N ILE A 71 8.39 -7.45 31.24
CA ILE A 71 6.91 -7.45 31.29
C ILE A 71 6.41 -6.16 31.94
N ASN A 72 7.00 -5.75 33.06
CA ASN A 72 6.65 -4.50 33.73
C ASN A 72 6.94 -3.27 32.85
N ALA A 73 8.07 -3.26 32.14
CA ALA A 73 8.41 -2.19 31.21
C ALA A 73 7.40 -2.07 30.06
N ILE A 74 7.04 -3.19 29.42
CA ILE A 74 6.02 -3.22 28.37
C ILE A 74 4.68 -2.72 28.90
N THR A 75 4.29 -3.16 30.09
CA THR A 75 3.06 -2.72 30.75
C THR A 75 3.06 -1.23 31.02
N ALA A 76 4.15 -0.69 31.54
CA ALA A 76 4.29 0.73 31.84
C ALA A 76 4.20 1.59 30.57
N VAL A 77 4.88 1.21 29.51
CA VAL A 77 4.84 1.90 28.20
C VAL A 77 3.41 1.89 27.64
N TYR A 78 2.70 0.76 27.75
CA TYR A 78 1.31 0.69 27.27
C TYR A 78 0.37 1.59 28.09
N ILE A 79 0.53 1.63 29.42
CA ILE A 79 -0.25 2.52 30.28
C ILE A 79 0.00 3.98 29.92
N GLU A 80 1.26 4.37 29.73
CA GLU A 80 1.65 5.73 29.30
C GLU A 80 0.99 6.09 27.98
N GLU A 81 1.06 5.19 26.98
CA GLU A 81 0.40 5.38 25.67
C GLU A 81 -1.10 5.64 25.83
N GLN A 82 -1.80 4.84 26.66
CA GLN A 82 -3.25 4.98 26.87
C GLN A 82 -3.60 6.31 27.57
N VAL A 83 -2.78 6.74 28.51
CA VAL A 83 -2.94 8.05 29.18
C VAL A 83 -2.78 9.18 28.17
N LEU A 84 -1.73 9.13 27.33
CA LEU A 84 -1.49 10.13 26.29
C LEU A 84 -2.61 10.19 25.27
N VAL A 85 -3.11 9.03 24.82
CA VAL A 85 -4.26 8.95 23.89
C VAL A 85 -5.52 9.56 24.49
N LYS A 86 -5.79 9.26 25.78
CA LYS A 86 -6.96 9.82 26.47
C LYS A 86 -6.86 11.34 26.60
N GLU A 87 -5.69 11.84 26.97
CA GLU A 87 -5.44 13.28 27.10
C GLU A 87 -5.49 13.99 25.74
N ALA A 88 -4.93 13.38 24.70
CA ALA A 88 -4.98 13.90 23.34
C ALA A 88 -6.44 14.07 22.86
N LYS A 89 -7.30 13.06 23.11
CA LYS A 89 -8.73 13.15 22.79
C LYS A 89 -9.43 14.24 23.60
N ALA A 90 -9.11 14.36 24.90
CA ALA A 90 -9.67 15.43 25.74
C ALA A 90 -9.30 16.84 25.24
N ARG A 91 -8.18 16.98 24.55
CA ARG A 91 -7.72 18.22 23.91
C ARG A 91 -8.21 18.40 22.47
N GLY A 92 -8.98 17.45 21.94
CA GLY A 92 -9.50 17.51 20.57
C GLY A 92 -8.44 17.25 19.50
N LEU A 93 -7.29 16.63 19.84
CA LEU A 93 -6.24 16.30 18.87
C LEU A 93 -6.62 15.14 17.96
N ASP A 94 -7.69 14.42 18.25
CA ASP A 94 -8.30 13.40 17.40
C ASP A 94 -9.13 14.00 16.25
N ASN A 95 -9.40 15.31 16.27
CA ASN A 95 -10.09 16.04 15.21
C ASN A 95 -9.12 16.59 14.13
N ASP A 96 -8.00 15.93 13.92
CA ASP A 96 -7.00 16.23 12.90
C ASP A 96 -7.25 15.41 11.64
N THR A 97 -7.05 16.02 10.46
CA THR A 97 -7.24 15.36 9.16
C THR A 97 -6.45 14.05 9.04
N ARG A 98 -5.23 14.00 9.56
CA ARG A 98 -4.39 12.79 9.52
C ARG A 98 -4.97 11.65 10.36
N ILE A 99 -5.55 11.99 11.51
CA ILE A 99 -6.21 11.00 12.38
C ILE A 99 -7.46 10.47 11.68
N HIS A 100 -8.24 11.35 11.03
CA HIS A 100 -9.40 10.95 10.24
C HIS A 100 -8.99 10.02 9.07
N ASP A 101 -7.92 10.34 8.36
CA ASP A 101 -7.40 9.48 7.28
C ASP A 101 -6.99 8.10 7.80
N ILE A 102 -6.27 8.03 8.93
CA ILE A 102 -5.88 6.77 9.58
C ILE A 102 -7.10 5.95 9.99
N LEU A 103 -8.10 6.57 10.59
CA LEU A 103 -9.33 5.90 11.01
C LEU A 103 -10.12 5.38 9.81
N ALA A 104 -10.25 6.18 8.75
CA ALA A 104 -10.89 5.78 7.51
C ALA A 104 -10.15 4.60 6.85
N GLN A 105 -8.83 4.65 6.80
CA GLN A 105 -8.01 3.56 6.27
C GLN A 105 -8.14 2.28 7.10
N LYS A 106 -8.09 2.39 8.44
CA LYS A 106 -8.28 1.25 9.33
C LYS A 106 -9.65 0.61 9.16
N LEU A 107 -10.71 1.43 9.02
CA LEU A 107 -12.06 0.90 8.79
C LEU A 107 -12.13 0.18 7.44
N ARG A 108 -11.59 0.76 6.36
CA ARG A 108 -11.51 0.07 5.06
C ARG A 108 -10.81 -1.28 5.18
N HIS A 109 -9.68 -1.34 5.89
CA HIS A 109 -8.96 -2.58 6.11
C HIS A 109 -9.78 -3.63 6.88
N ILE A 110 -10.57 -3.21 7.89
CA ILE A 110 -11.46 -4.12 8.62
C ILE A 110 -12.59 -4.64 7.70
N LEU A 111 -13.15 -3.76 6.86
CA LEU A 111 -14.20 -4.13 5.92
C LEU A 111 -13.71 -5.06 4.80
N SER A 112 -12.43 -4.97 4.41
CA SER A 112 -11.82 -5.83 3.40
C SER A 112 -11.14 -7.08 3.98
N ALA A 113 -11.21 -7.34 5.28
CA ALA A 113 -10.48 -8.43 5.93
C ALA A 113 -11.08 -9.84 5.69
N GLU A 114 -12.17 -9.95 4.94
CA GLU A 114 -12.77 -11.25 4.60
C GLU A 114 -11.94 -11.96 3.52
N VAL A 115 -11.42 -13.16 3.84
CA VAL A 115 -10.73 -13.98 2.84
C VAL A 115 -11.74 -14.59 1.90
N ILE A 116 -11.72 -14.15 0.65
CA ILE A 116 -12.60 -14.66 -0.41
C ILE A 116 -11.83 -15.56 -1.36
N GLN A 117 -12.51 -16.60 -1.86
CA GLN A 117 -11.96 -17.49 -2.88
C GLN A 117 -13.03 -17.76 -3.93
N PRO A 118 -12.68 -17.70 -5.23
CA PRO A 118 -13.62 -18.05 -6.28
C PRO A 118 -13.90 -19.56 -6.31
N THR A 119 -15.13 -19.90 -6.62
CA THR A 119 -15.48 -21.25 -7.05
C THR A 119 -14.91 -21.51 -8.45
N ALA A 120 -14.82 -22.78 -8.83
CA ALA A 120 -14.38 -23.13 -10.20
C ALA A 120 -15.27 -22.51 -11.29
N ALA A 121 -16.57 -22.37 -11.03
CA ALA A 121 -17.51 -21.76 -11.97
C ALA A 121 -17.27 -20.25 -12.13
N GLU A 122 -17.08 -19.53 -11.02
CA GLU A 122 -16.76 -18.10 -11.02
C GLU A 122 -15.43 -17.81 -11.71
N LEU A 123 -14.41 -18.65 -11.45
CA LEU A 123 -13.10 -18.49 -12.05
C LEU A 123 -13.16 -18.69 -13.60
N ASN A 124 -13.91 -19.70 -14.06
CA ASN A 124 -14.12 -19.93 -15.48
C ASN A 124 -14.88 -18.79 -16.16
N LEU A 125 -15.94 -18.29 -15.51
CA LEU A 125 -16.72 -17.15 -16.02
C LEU A 125 -15.83 -15.91 -16.12
N PHE A 126 -15.11 -15.57 -15.04
CA PHE A 126 -14.23 -14.42 -14.99
C PHE A 126 -13.14 -14.49 -16.07
N TYR A 127 -12.50 -15.66 -16.24
CA TYR A 127 -11.52 -15.87 -17.29
C TYR A 127 -12.12 -15.64 -18.69
N SER A 128 -13.30 -16.18 -18.97
CA SER A 128 -13.94 -16.03 -20.29
C SER A 128 -14.35 -14.57 -20.58
N GLU A 129 -14.83 -13.84 -19.58
CA GLU A 129 -15.22 -12.44 -19.70
C GLU A 129 -14.02 -11.49 -19.83
N ASN A 130 -12.86 -11.89 -19.29
CA ASN A 130 -11.62 -11.11 -19.26
C ASN A 130 -10.51 -11.70 -20.13
N ALA A 131 -10.83 -12.58 -21.09
CA ALA A 131 -9.86 -13.31 -21.90
C ALA A 131 -8.82 -12.40 -22.57
N ALA A 132 -9.21 -11.21 -23.03
CA ALA A 132 -8.32 -10.23 -23.64
C ALA A 132 -7.16 -9.76 -22.72
N ARG A 133 -7.33 -9.82 -21.40
CA ARG A 133 -6.28 -9.47 -20.42
C ARG A 133 -5.17 -10.52 -20.34
N TYR A 134 -5.47 -11.75 -20.74
CA TYR A 134 -4.59 -12.91 -20.57
C TYR A 134 -3.91 -13.33 -21.86
N ILE A 135 -4.18 -12.64 -22.97
CA ILE A 135 -3.52 -12.91 -24.24
C ILE A 135 -2.02 -12.69 -24.10
N SER A 136 -1.25 -13.73 -24.29
CA SER A 136 0.20 -13.65 -24.42
C SER A 136 0.55 -13.07 -25.79
N MET A 137 1.24 -11.94 -25.81
CA MET A 137 1.68 -11.30 -27.06
C MET A 137 2.65 -12.20 -27.83
N ALA A 138 2.68 -12.05 -29.14
CA ALA A 138 3.70 -12.70 -29.96
C ALA A 138 5.11 -12.28 -29.51
N THR A 139 6.01 -13.24 -29.43
CA THR A 139 7.41 -13.02 -29.08
C THR A 139 8.34 -13.75 -30.04
N VAL A 140 9.57 -13.25 -30.13
CA VAL A 140 10.67 -13.93 -30.80
C VAL A 140 11.84 -14.14 -29.85
N SER A 141 12.54 -15.27 -29.99
CA SER A 141 13.84 -15.46 -29.36
C SER A 141 14.89 -15.24 -30.45
N VAL A 142 15.87 -14.40 -30.16
CA VAL A 142 16.83 -13.92 -31.16
C VAL A 142 18.23 -14.07 -30.62
N ASP A 143 19.14 -14.62 -31.43
CA ASP A 143 20.58 -14.46 -31.23
C ASP A 143 21.02 -13.12 -31.81
N GLU A 144 21.81 -12.38 -31.07
CA GLU A 144 22.38 -11.10 -31.49
C GLU A 144 23.90 -11.19 -31.50
N LEU A 145 24.49 -10.79 -32.63
CA LEU A 145 25.90 -10.49 -32.74
C LEU A 145 26.10 -9.00 -32.86
N VAL A 146 27.02 -8.46 -32.05
CA VAL A 146 27.38 -7.05 -32.04
C VAL A 146 28.83 -6.89 -32.40
N PHE A 147 29.12 -6.28 -33.56
CA PHE A 147 30.44 -5.92 -33.98
C PHE A 147 30.68 -4.42 -33.66
N ASN A 148 31.70 -4.14 -32.87
CA ASN A 148 32.06 -2.77 -32.44
C ASN A 148 32.73 -1.97 -33.58
N ARG A 149 32.03 -1.87 -34.71
CA ARG A 149 32.44 -1.12 -35.90
C ARG A 149 31.20 -0.60 -36.63
N ARG A 150 31.37 0.49 -37.40
CA ARG A 150 30.31 1.10 -38.22
C ARG A 150 30.56 0.98 -39.73
N ASP A 151 31.79 0.67 -40.11
CA ASP A 151 32.13 0.39 -41.49
C ASP A 151 31.75 -1.05 -41.90
N GLN A 152 31.72 -1.36 -43.16
CA GLN A 152 31.34 -2.70 -43.63
C GLN A 152 32.20 -3.79 -43.02
N LEU A 153 31.55 -4.89 -42.67
CA LEU A 153 32.26 -6.12 -42.31
C LEU A 153 33.06 -6.64 -43.52
N PRO A 154 34.15 -7.35 -43.26
CA PRO A 154 34.85 -8.05 -44.34
C PRO A 154 33.89 -8.94 -45.12
N ALA A 155 34.07 -8.96 -46.46
CA ALA A 155 33.16 -9.75 -47.34
C ALA A 155 33.07 -11.22 -46.94
N ALA A 156 34.21 -11.79 -46.46
CA ALA A 156 34.23 -13.16 -45.96
C ALA A 156 33.30 -13.37 -44.76
N ILE A 157 33.15 -12.43 -43.84
CA ILE A 157 32.27 -12.52 -42.68
C ILE A 157 30.82 -12.40 -43.12
N VAL A 158 30.50 -11.49 -44.07
CA VAL A 158 29.15 -11.37 -44.62
C VAL A 158 28.74 -12.66 -45.30
N GLU A 159 29.62 -13.34 -45.98
CA GLU A 159 29.31 -14.64 -46.62
C GLU A 159 29.10 -15.73 -45.57
N VAL A 160 29.83 -15.71 -44.48
CA VAL A 160 29.65 -16.64 -43.34
C VAL A 160 28.32 -16.42 -42.67
N LEU A 161 27.90 -15.14 -42.46
CA LEU A 161 26.57 -14.79 -41.95
C LEU A 161 25.46 -15.33 -42.85
N LYS A 162 25.61 -15.28 -44.18
CA LYS A 162 24.63 -15.81 -45.12
C LYS A 162 24.54 -17.36 -45.09
N LEU A 163 25.60 -18.03 -44.60
CA LEU A 163 25.57 -19.48 -44.38
C LEU A 163 24.89 -19.87 -43.07
N SER A 164 24.39 -18.92 -42.32
CA SER A 164 23.64 -19.10 -41.08
C SER A 164 24.36 -19.89 -40.00
N LEU A 165 25.69 -19.78 -39.95
CA LEU A 165 26.53 -20.43 -38.93
C LEU A 165 26.12 -19.97 -37.54
N GLU A 166 26.59 -20.71 -36.52
CA GLU A 166 26.34 -20.36 -35.13
C GLU A 166 27.17 -19.16 -34.66
N SER A 167 26.69 -18.47 -33.63
CA SER A 167 27.30 -17.23 -33.11
C SER A 167 28.79 -17.41 -32.76
N ASP A 168 29.13 -18.54 -32.11
CA ASP A 168 30.51 -18.83 -31.65
C ASP A 168 31.45 -19.00 -32.84
N GLU A 169 31.02 -19.68 -33.90
CA GLU A 169 31.84 -19.91 -35.13
C GLU A 169 32.12 -18.56 -35.83
N ILE A 170 31.17 -17.64 -35.85
CA ILE A 170 31.36 -16.31 -36.42
C ILE A 170 32.29 -15.45 -35.58
N LEU A 171 32.20 -15.52 -34.26
CA LEU A 171 33.02 -14.78 -33.32
C LEU A 171 34.49 -15.27 -33.28
N GLU A 172 34.76 -16.51 -33.74
CA GLU A 172 36.13 -17.00 -33.97
C GLU A 172 36.80 -16.28 -35.16
N LEU A 173 36.00 -15.78 -36.12
CA LEU A 173 36.48 -15.18 -37.35
C LEU A 173 36.60 -13.65 -37.28
N GLU A 174 35.70 -13.01 -36.53
CA GLU A 174 35.64 -11.55 -36.40
C GLU A 174 35.33 -11.17 -34.96
N ALA A 175 36.02 -10.17 -34.43
CA ALA A 175 35.86 -9.71 -33.06
C ALA A 175 34.49 -9.04 -32.85
N GLY A 176 33.74 -9.57 -31.91
CA GLY A 176 32.42 -9.08 -31.55
C GLY A 176 31.96 -9.64 -30.21
N SER A 177 30.67 -9.53 -29.93
CA SER A 177 30.03 -10.11 -28.76
C SER A 177 28.65 -10.68 -29.11
N ALA A 178 28.32 -11.82 -28.50
CA ALA A 178 26.97 -12.36 -28.54
C ALA A 178 26.11 -11.74 -27.40
N ALA A 179 24.88 -11.38 -27.73
CA ALA A 179 23.92 -10.81 -26.79
C ALA A 179 22.50 -11.37 -27.07
N PRO A 180 22.24 -12.65 -26.74
CA PRO A 180 20.96 -13.27 -27.06
C PRO A 180 19.79 -12.58 -26.34
N LEU A 181 18.68 -12.39 -27.04
CA LEU A 181 17.44 -11.79 -26.55
C LEU A 181 16.34 -12.86 -26.51
N PRO A 182 16.12 -13.51 -25.38
CA PRO A 182 15.10 -14.55 -25.25
C PRO A 182 13.70 -13.94 -25.09
N ARG A 183 12.74 -14.43 -25.88
CA ARG A 183 11.30 -14.12 -25.76
C ARG A 183 10.98 -12.62 -25.69
N VAL A 184 11.47 -11.85 -26.64
CA VAL A 184 11.20 -10.42 -26.75
C VAL A 184 9.97 -10.15 -27.62
N SER A 185 9.13 -9.20 -27.19
CA SER A 185 8.00 -8.72 -27.97
C SER A 185 8.41 -7.69 -29.03
N LEU A 186 7.51 -7.36 -29.95
CA LEU A 186 7.72 -6.26 -30.89
C LEU A 186 7.99 -4.94 -30.16
N THR A 187 7.29 -4.69 -29.06
CA THR A 187 7.47 -3.49 -28.25
C THR A 187 8.86 -3.47 -27.57
N ASP A 188 9.32 -4.60 -27.05
CA ASP A 188 10.65 -4.71 -26.44
C ASP A 188 11.73 -4.42 -27.45
N LEU A 189 11.66 -5.03 -28.65
CA LEU A 189 12.60 -4.75 -29.74
C LEU A 189 12.56 -3.29 -30.19
N SER A 190 11.37 -2.69 -30.25
CA SER A 190 11.19 -1.29 -30.60
C SER A 190 11.83 -0.36 -29.57
N ASN A 191 11.77 -0.72 -28.28
CA ASN A 191 12.40 0.04 -27.20
C ASN A 191 13.93 -0.14 -27.16
N ILE A 192 14.42 -1.34 -27.48
CA ILE A 192 15.86 -1.64 -27.52
C ILE A 192 16.53 -0.97 -28.71
N PHE A 193 15.89 -0.98 -29.86
CA PHE A 193 16.42 -0.46 -31.11
C PHE A 193 15.56 0.69 -31.69
N ASN A 194 14.60 0.38 -32.56
CA ASN A 194 13.55 1.25 -33.08
C ASN A 194 12.44 0.43 -33.72
N ALA A 195 11.30 1.06 -34.06
CA ALA A 195 10.14 0.39 -34.60
C ALA A 195 10.40 -0.32 -35.94
N ALA A 196 11.10 0.32 -36.90
CA ALA A 196 11.38 -0.27 -38.20
C ALA A 196 12.27 -1.53 -38.07
N PHE A 197 13.27 -1.45 -37.23
CA PHE A 197 14.13 -2.59 -36.92
C PHE A 197 13.37 -3.75 -36.26
N ALA A 198 12.50 -3.44 -35.32
CA ALA A 198 11.66 -4.44 -34.66
C ALA A 198 10.74 -5.17 -35.65
N GLU A 199 10.13 -4.45 -36.58
CA GLU A 199 9.29 -5.04 -37.64
C GLU A 199 10.10 -5.96 -38.57
N ASP A 200 11.30 -5.52 -38.98
CA ASP A 200 12.19 -6.32 -39.81
C ASP A 200 12.54 -7.65 -39.13
N VAL A 201 12.90 -7.63 -37.85
CA VAL A 201 13.19 -8.84 -37.07
C VAL A 201 11.97 -9.72 -36.90
N PHE A 202 10.80 -9.12 -36.64
CA PHE A 202 9.55 -9.87 -36.49
C PHE A 202 9.10 -10.54 -37.80
N THR A 203 9.53 -10.06 -38.96
CA THR A 203 9.20 -10.62 -40.27
C THR A 203 10.31 -11.47 -40.87
N ALA A 204 11.54 -11.39 -40.35
CA ALA A 204 12.70 -12.15 -40.85
C ALA A 204 12.45 -13.66 -40.78
N ALA A 205 13.05 -14.43 -41.66
CA ALA A 205 13.00 -15.90 -41.62
C ALA A 205 13.73 -16.45 -40.39
N GLU A 206 13.24 -17.55 -39.81
CA GLU A 206 13.96 -18.25 -38.76
C GLU A 206 15.25 -18.87 -39.27
N GLY A 207 16.31 -18.80 -38.49
CA GLY A 207 17.60 -19.40 -38.81
C GLY A 207 18.55 -18.52 -39.61
N ASP A 208 18.09 -17.45 -40.25
CA ASP A 208 18.92 -16.57 -41.04
C ASP A 208 19.37 -15.32 -40.30
N TRP A 209 20.64 -14.95 -40.49
CA TRP A 209 21.17 -13.69 -39.97
C TRP A 209 20.65 -12.49 -40.79
N SER A 210 20.02 -11.54 -40.14
CA SER A 210 19.54 -10.28 -40.72
C SER A 210 20.32 -9.09 -40.19
N GLY A 211 20.61 -8.13 -41.04
CA GLY A 211 21.40 -6.94 -40.72
C GLY A 211 22.16 -6.41 -41.94
N PRO A 212 23.11 -5.45 -41.76
CA PRO A 212 23.47 -4.84 -40.48
C PRO A 212 22.49 -3.79 -40.01
N TYR A 213 22.20 -3.81 -38.72
CA TYR A 213 21.48 -2.74 -38.05
C TYR A 213 22.44 -1.91 -37.23
N LEU A 214 22.38 -0.59 -37.32
CA LEU A 214 23.35 0.30 -36.72
C LEU A 214 22.83 0.91 -35.41
N SER A 215 23.66 0.87 -34.37
CA SER A 215 23.45 1.58 -33.13
C SER A 215 24.70 2.32 -32.67
N ASN A 216 24.65 2.92 -31.48
CA ASN A 216 25.83 3.49 -30.83
C ASN A 216 26.86 2.43 -30.40
N ARG A 217 26.47 1.16 -30.27
CA ARG A 217 27.33 0.01 -29.95
C ARG A 217 28.05 -0.56 -31.16
N GLY A 218 27.61 -0.24 -32.37
CA GLY A 218 28.17 -0.77 -33.63
C GLY A 218 27.14 -1.36 -34.55
N GLN A 219 27.53 -2.43 -35.27
CA GLN A 219 26.64 -3.19 -36.14
C GLN A 219 26.04 -4.37 -35.38
N HIS A 220 24.73 -4.53 -35.51
CA HIS A 220 23.96 -5.64 -34.97
C HIS A 220 23.51 -6.55 -36.11
N TRP A 221 23.68 -7.85 -35.91
CA TRP A 221 23.15 -8.88 -36.75
C TRP A 221 22.30 -9.79 -35.89
N LEU A 222 21.08 -10.09 -36.32
CA LEU A 222 20.13 -10.87 -35.55
C LEU A 222 19.66 -12.10 -36.32
N LYS A 223 19.58 -13.20 -35.61
CA LYS A 223 19.08 -14.49 -36.11
C LYS A 223 17.88 -14.89 -35.26
N VAL A 224 16.72 -14.99 -35.88
CA VAL A 224 15.51 -15.45 -35.19
C VAL A 224 15.61 -16.96 -35.01
N ILE A 225 15.65 -17.39 -33.75
CA ILE A 225 15.79 -18.79 -33.36
C ILE A 225 14.42 -19.45 -33.21
N GLN A 226 13.44 -18.72 -32.66
CA GLN A 226 12.11 -19.23 -32.39
C GLN A 226 11.09 -18.11 -32.37
N ARG A 227 9.90 -18.42 -32.89
CA ARG A 227 8.70 -17.55 -32.79
C ARG A 227 7.67 -18.19 -31.90
N SER A 228 7.07 -17.41 -31.04
CA SER A 228 5.89 -17.80 -30.27
C SER A 228 4.76 -16.89 -30.72
N PRO A 229 3.72 -17.41 -31.38
CA PRO A 229 2.59 -16.60 -31.81
C PRO A 229 1.79 -16.09 -30.62
N GLU A 230 1.03 -15.03 -30.86
CA GLU A 230 0.02 -14.60 -29.92
C GLU A 230 -0.95 -15.74 -29.63
N HIS A 231 -1.24 -15.98 -28.36
CA HIS A 231 -2.17 -17.02 -27.94
C HIS A 231 -2.82 -16.68 -26.59
N LEU A 232 -4.01 -17.19 -26.39
CA LEU A 232 -4.68 -17.17 -25.10
C LEU A 232 -4.28 -18.45 -24.33
N PRO A 233 -3.50 -18.36 -23.22
CA PRO A 233 -3.16 -19.53 -22.41
C PRO A 233 -4.41 -20.19 -21.84
N GLN A 234 -4.42 -21.51 -21.70
CA GLN A 234 -5.54 -22.18 -21.06
C GLN A 234 -5.66 -21.77 -19.59
N LEU A 235 -6.90 -21.73 -19.08
CA LEU A 235 -7.12 -21.39 -17.67
C LEU A 235 -6.29 -22.26 -16.70
N SER A 236 -6.09 -23.54 -17.04
CA SER A 236 -5.27 -24.45 -16.23
C SER A 236 -3.81 -24.03 -16.10
N GLU A 237 -3.28 -23.28 -17.06
CA GLU A 237 -1.89 -22.81 -17.09
C GLU A 237 -1.71 -21.53 -16.29
N ILE A 238 -2.76 -20.71 -16.19
CA ILE A 238 -2.74 -19.38 -15.55
C ILE A 238 -3.76 -19.25 -14.40
N ALA A 239 -4.26 -20.36 -13.88
CA ALA A 239 -5.33 -20.38 -12.87
C ALA A 239 -5.03 -19.52 -11.64
N ASP A 240 -3.78 -19.51 -11.18
CA ASP A 240 -3.37 -18.71 -10.02
C ASP A 240 -3.37 -17.21 -10.33
N LEU A 241 -2.93 -16.82 -11.51
CA LEU A 241 -2.99 -15.41 -11.96
C LEU A 241 -4.45 -14.94 -12.06
N VAL A 242 -5.30 -15.72 -12.73
CA VAL A 242 -6.73 -15.40 -12.89
C VAL A 242 -7.43 -15.33 -11.52
N ARG A 243 -7.06 -16.21 -10.59
CA ARG A 243 -7.59 -16.21 -9.21
C ARG A 243 -7.22 -14.94 -8.46
N LEU A 244 -5.96 -14.52 -8.52
CA LEU A 244 -5.50 -13.28 -7.87
C LEU A 244 -6.21 -12.06 -8.44
N ASP A 245 -6.37 -11.98 -9.75
CA ASP A 245 -7.10 -10.89 -10.41
C ASP A 245 -8.58 -10.87 -9.99
N TRP A 246 -9.22 -12.05 -9.92
CA TRP A 246 -10.61 -12.17 -9.47
C TRP A 246 -10.76 -11.70 -8.02
N ILE A 247 -9.87 -12.15 -7.11
CA ILE A 247 -9.87 -11.76 -5.70
C ILE A 247 -9.75 -10.24 -5.59
N ALA A 248 -8.78 -9.62 -6.27
CA ALA A 248 -8.56 -8.19 -6.19
C ALA A 248 -9.79 -7.37 -6.64
N ILE A 249 -10.45 -7.80 -7.73
CA ILE A 249 -11.64 -7.12 -8.24
C ILE A 249 -12.85 -7.34 -7.31
N GLU A 250 -13.05 -8.55 -6.82
CA GLU A 250 -14.17 -8.89 -5.95
C GLU A 250 -14.04 -8.22 -4.56
N GLU A 251 -12.81 -8.14 -4.01
CA GLU A 251 -12.55 -7.38 -2.78
C GLU A 251 -12.93 -5.91 -2.93
N ASP A 252 -12.53 -5.28 -4.03
CA ASP A 252 -12.88 -3.89 -4.33
C ASP A 252 -14.38 -3.69 -4.49
N LEU A 253 -15.06 -4.58 -5.19
CA LEU A 253 -16.50 -4.52 -5.37
C LEU A 253 -17.24 -4.65 -4.03
N ARG A 254 -16.85 -5.60 -3.18
CA ARG A 254 -17.46 -5.80 -1.85
C ARG A 254 -17.19 -4.62 -0.93
N LEU A 255 -15.96 -4.15 -0.88
CA LEU A 255 -15.59 -2.98 -0.08
C LEU A 255 -16.41 -1.75 -0.50
N ASN A 256 -16.49 -1.48 -1.81
CA ASN A 256 -17.27 -0.35 -2.31
C ASN A 256 -18.77 -0.49 -2.02
N ALA A 257 -19.33 -1.69 -2.09
CA ALA A 257 -20.73 -1.95 -1.72
C ALA A 257 -20.97 -1.69 -0.23
N GLN A 258 -20.09 -2.14 0.66
CA GLN A 258 -20.17 -1.90 2.10
C GLN A 258 -20.02 -0.41 2.43
N ILE A 259 -19.07 0.28 1.81
CA ILE A 259 -18.89 1.74 1.98
C ILE A 259 -20.15 2.48 1.53
N LYS A 260 -20.72 2.12 0.39
CA LYS A 260 -21.95 2.71 -0.11
C LYS A 260 -23.13 2.50 0.84
N GLU A 261 -23.25 1.31 1.42
CA GLU A 261 -24.27 1.04 2.44
C GLU A 261 -24.06 1.91 3.69
N LEU A 262 -22.78 2.07 4.14
CA LEU A 262 -22.46 2.96 5.26
C LEU A 262 -22.87 4.42 4.93
N VAL A 263 -22.46 4.94 3.76
CA VAL A 263 -22.78 6.31 3.33
C VAL A 263 -24.30 6.55 3.32
N ASN A 264 -25.08 5.57 2.86
CA ASN A 264 -26.54 5.68 2.82
C ASN A 264 -27.20 5.76 4.21
N ARG A 265 -26.52 5.43 5.29
CA ARG A 265 -27.00 5.57 6.67
C ARG A 265 -26.88 7.00 7.21
N TYR A 266 -26.14 7.88 6.52
CA TYR A 266 -25.90 9.25 6.94
C TYR A 266 -26.63 10.25 6.05
N SER A 267 -27.20 11.28 6.69
CA SER A 267 -27.67 12.48 5.99
C SER A 267 -26.51 13.47 5.91
N VAL A 268 -25.96 13.67 4.71
CA VAL A 268 -24.80 14.55 4.51
C VAL A 268 -25.29 15.95 4.17
N VAL A 269 -24.91 16.94 4.99
CA VAL A 269 -25.13 18.36 4.73
C VAL A 269 -23.79 19.04 4.57
N ILE A 270 -23.56 19.63 3.40
CA ILE A 270 -22.35 20.42 3.14
C ILE A 270 -22.64 21.85 3.62
N LEU A 271 -21.91 22.27 4.66
CA LEU A 271 -21.93 23.65 5.12
C LEU A 271 -20.95 24.45 4.28
N ASN A 272 -21.43 25.47 3.59
CA ASN A 272 -20.54 26.46 3.00
C ASN A 272 -20.14 27.42 4.12
N ASP A 273 -18.86 27.45 4.49
CA ASP A 273 -18.32 28.48 5.34
C ASP A 273 -18.54 29.82 4.60
N SER A 274 -19.56 30.57 5.03
CA SER A 274 -19.73 31.95 4.59
C SER A 274 -18.56 32.73 5.17
N GLU A 275 -17.72 33.35 4.33
CA GLU A 275 -16.68 34.34 4.66
C GLU A 275 -17.16 35.41 5.65
#